data_67a9f8a81227756deb83b7a42cae1b57
#
_entry.id   67a9f8a81227756deb83b7a42cae1b57
#
_cell.length_a   1.000
_cell.length_b   1.000
_cell.length_c   1.000
_cell.angle_alpha   90.00
_cell.angle_beta   90.00
_cell.angle_gamma   90.00
#
_symmetry.space_group_name_H-M   'P 1'
#
loop_
_entity.id
_entity.type
_entity.pdbx_description
1 polymer ?
#
loop_
_entity_poly.entity_id
_entity_poly.type
_entity_poly.pdbx_seq_one_letter_code
_entity_poly.pdbx_strand_id
1 'polypeptide(L)'
;RSQVFTYTMQIVMAFLMLTMMSIMLPRAGVAADRIDEVITTNSSIIEKAEKETIEKHTGKVEFHHVNFRYPGADEDVLEDIDFTAEPEKTTAIIGSTGCGKSTLVNLIPRFYDVTAGKITLDGVDIRNLSLAELRDEIGFVPQKGILFSGTIASNLKFGRPEATEAEMTEAAEIAQATEFINEKPEK
;
A
#
# COMPACT_ATOMS: atom_id res chain seq x y z
N ARG A 1 -69.54 -5.73 8.63
CA ARG A 1 -68.99 -4.64 7.73
C ARG A 1 -67.55 -4.25 8.07
N SER A 2 -67.14 -4.26 9.34
CA SER A 2 -65.77 -3.91 9.75
C SER A 2 -64.69 -4.91 9.28
N GLN A 3 -64.96 -6.21 9.30
CA GLN A 3 -64.02 -7.27 8.89
C GLN A 3 -63.64 -7.17 7.39
N VAL A 4 -64.65 -6.92 6.52
CA VAL A 4 -64.40 -6.77 5.07
C VAL A 4 -63.44 -5.59 4.80
N PHE A 5 -63.62 -4.49 5.49
CA PHE A 5 -62.78 -3.29 5.35
C PHE A 5 -61.35 -3.63 5.81
N THR A 6 -61.19 -4.36 6.90
CA THR A 6 -59.84 -4.78 7.41
C THR A 6 -59.11 -5.67 6.42
N TYR A 7 -59.79 -6.67 5.84
CA TYR A 7 -59.17 -7.52 4.82
C TYR A 7 -58.81 -6.81 3.54
N THR A 8 -59.66 -5.87 3.10
CA THR A 8 -59.37 -5.01 1.92
C THR A 8 -58.09 -4.20 2.16
N MET A 9 -57.94 -3.60 3.33
CA MET A 9 -56.72 -2.83 3.68
C MET A 9 -55.47 -3.72 3.76
N GLN A 10 -55.62 -4.94 4.30
CA GLN A 10 -54.49 -5.88 4.33
C GLN A 10 -54.03 -6.30 2.93
N ILE A 11 -54.97 -6.54 2.01
CA ILE A 11 -54.65 -6.88 0.61
C ILE A 11 -53.92 -5.73 -0.06
N VAL A 12 -54.39 -4.51 0.09
CA VAL A 12 -53.75 -3.32 -0.48
C VAL A 12 -52.32 -3.17 0.07
N MET A 13 -52.14 -3.30 1.39
CA MET A 13 -50.81 -3.23 2.01
C MET A 13 -49.87 -4.36 1.53
N ALA A 14 -50.37 -5.57 1.33
CA ALA A 14 -49.59 -6.65 0.79
C ALA A 14 -49.05 -6.38 -0.64
N PHE A 15 -49.93 -5.82 -1.50
CA PHE A 15 -49.51 -5.39 -2.84
C PHE A 15 -48.48 -4.25 -2.82
N LEU A 16 -48.62 -3.27 -1.93
CA LEU A 16 -47.65 -2.20 -1.75
C LEU A 16 -46.28 -2.79 -1.28
N MET A 17 -46.29 -3.70 -0.33
CA MET A 17 -45.07 -4.39 0.10
C MET A 17 -44.39 -5.18 -1.02
N LEU A 18 -45.16 -5.92 -1.81
CA LEU A 18 -44.61 -6.65 -2.97
C LEU A 18 -43.97 -5.70 -3.99
N THR A 19 -44.59 -4.56 -4.25
CA THR A 19 -44.03 -3.54 -5.15
C THR A 19 -42.72 -2.98 -4.60
N MET A 20 -42.65 -2.66 -3.31
CA MET A 20 -41.41 -2.18 -2.66
C MET A 20 -40.31 -3.25 -2.71
N MET A 21 -40.63 -4.51 -2.42
CA MET A 21 -39.68 -5.62 -2.49
C MET A 21 -39.12 -5.80 -3.91
N SER A 22 -39.95 -5.70 -4.93
CA SER A 22 -39.52 -5.81 -6.34
C SER A 22 -38.49 -4.75 -6.76
N ILE A 23 -38.50 -3.57 -6.12
CA ILE A 23 -37.55 -2.51 -6.37
C ILE A 23 -36.32 -2.65 -5.48
N MET A 24 -36.50 -3.03 -4.22
CA MET A 24 -35.40 -3.10 -3.25
C MET A 24 -34.48 -4.32 -3.46
N LEU A 25 -35.04 -5.48 -3.83
CA LEU A 25 -34.25 -6.69 -3.99
C LEU A 25 -33.12 -6.57 -5.03
N PRO A 26 -33.38 -6.07 -6.26
CA PRO A 26 -32.31 -5.90 -7.24
C PRO A 26 -31.23 -4.89 -6.78
N ARG A 27 -31.64 -3.81 -6.10
CA ARG A 27 -30.69 -2.83 -5.54
C ARG A 27 -29.82 -3.43 -4.44
N ALA A 28 -30.43 -4.22 -3.56
CA ALA A 28 -29.72 -4.92 -2.50
C ALA A 28 -28.71 -5.94 -3.09
N GLY A 29 -29.11 -6.65 -4.14
CA GLY A 29 -28.23 -7.59 -4.87
C GLY A 29 -26.98 -6.88 -5.41
N VAL A 30 -27.16 -5.81 -6.18
CA VAL A 30 -26.01 -5.05 -6.73
C VAL A 30 -25.12 -4.48 -5.63
N ALA A 31 -25.69 -4.02 -4.52
CA ALA A 31 -24.91 -3.54 -3.38
C ALA A 31 -24.12 -4.69 -2.70
N ALA A 32 -24.74 -5.84 -2.55
CA ALA A 32 -24.09 -7.04 -2.00
C ALA A 32 -22.92 -7.49 -2.90
N ASP A 33 -23.11 -7.55 -4.21
CA ASP A 33 -22.06 -7.92 -5.17
C ASP A 33 -20.85 -6.99 -5.08
N ARG A 34 -21.06 -5.67 -4.98
CA ARG A 34 -19.97 -4.71 -4.81
C ARG A 34 -19.22 -4.85 -3.49
N ILE A 35 -19.93 -5.17 -2.42
CA ILE A 35 -19.32 -5.42 -1.11
C ILE A 35 -18.52 -6.72 -1.16
N ASP A 36 -19.09 -7.77 -1.77
CA ASP A 36 -18.43 -9.06 -1.92
C ASP A 36 -17.15 -8.96 -2.75
N GLU A 37 -17.16 -8.21 -3.85
CA GLU A 37 -15.98 -7.92 -4.66
C GLU A 37 -14.83 -7.33 -3.83
N VAL A 38 -15.13 -6.38 -2.94
CA VAL A 38 -14.10 -5.79 -2.05
C VAL A 38 -13.62 -6.78 -0.99
N ILE A 39 -14.54 -7.52 -0.36
CA ILE A 39 -14.20 -8.48 0.72
C ILE A 39 -13.41 -9.67 0.17
N THR A 40 -13.73 -10.12 -1.03
CA THR A 40 -13.07 -11.28 -1.66
C THR A 40 -11.78 -10.92 -2.40
N THR A 41 -11.51 -9.62 -2.59
CA THR A 41 -10.26 -9.17 -3.22
C THR A 41 -9.07 -9.49 -2.31
N ASN A 42 -8.20 -10.36 -2.79
CA ASN A 42 -6.97 -10.72 -2.10
C ASN A 42 -5.82 -9.80 -2.53
N SER A 43 -4.85 -9.61 -1.62
CA SER A 43 -3.61 -8.93 -1.96
C SER A 43 -2.86 -9.68 -3.07
N SER A 44 -2.34 -8.93 -4.05
CA SER A 44 -1.47 -9.49 -5.10
C SER A 44 -0.11 -9.92 -4.53
N ILE A 45 0.31 -9.34 -3.41
CA ILE A 45 1.54 -9.70 -2.71
C ILE A 45 1.22 -10.75 -1.66
N ILE A 46 1.69 -11.97 -1.91
CA ILE A 46 1.47 -13.12 -1.02
C ILE A 46 2.79 -13.48 -0.37
N GLU A 47 2.83 -13.47 0.95
CA GLU A 47 3.99 -13.95 1.69
C GLU A 47 4.06 -15.47 1.66
N LYS A 48 5.28 -16.02 1.50
CA LYS A 48 5.51 -17.46 1.60
C LYS A 48 5.35 -17.93 3.04
N ALA A 49 4.91 -19.18 3.20
CA ALA A 49 4.79 -19.81 4.52
C ALA A 49 6.19 -20.04 5.16
N GLU A 50 7.15 -20.48 4.35
CA GLU A 50 8.55 -20.59 4.76
C GLU A 50 9.27 -19.30 4.35
N LYS A 51 9.87 -18.62 5.32
CA LYS A 51 10.58 -17.37 5.14
C LYS A 51 12.06 -17.58 5.42
N GLU A 52 12.88 -16.89 4.64
CA GLU A 52 14.29 -16.75 4.90
C GLU A 52 14.52 -15.52 5.77
N THR A 53 15.67 -15.44 6.42
CA THR A 53 16.13 -14.29 7.21
C THR A 53 17.46 -13.80 6.68
N ILE A 54 17.73 -12.51 6.86
CA ILE A 54 19.01 -11.93 6.50
C ILE A 54 20.00 -12.20 7.65
N GLU A 55 21.08 -12.94 7.35
CA GLU A 55 22.10 -13.22 8.37
C GLU A 55 23.01 -12.01 8.65
N LYS A 56 23.25 -11.19 7.63
CA LYS A 56 24.14 -10.02 7.73
C LYS A 56 23.50 -8.83 7.04
N HIS A 57 23.10 -7.84 7.82
CA HIS A 57 22.47 -6.61 7.37
C HIS A 57 23.53 -5.61 6.88
N THR A 58 23.74 -5.52 5.58
CA THR A 58 24.68 -4.57 4.95
C THR A 58 23.98 -3.54 4.09
N GLY A 59 22.77 -3.83 3.64
CA GLY A 59 21.98 -2.97 2.77
C GLY A 59 22.38 -3.09 1.29
N LYS A 60 22.96 -4.21 0.86
CA LYS A 60 23.26 -4.47 -0.55
C LYS A 60 21.99 -4.86 -1.29
N VAL A 61 21.61 -4.09 -2.31
CA VAL A 61 20.46 -4.38 -3.17
C VAL A 61 20.93 -4.77 -4.55
N GLU A 62 20.46 -5.91 -5.06
CA GLU A 62 20.83 -6.40 -6.39
C GLU A 62 19.57 -6.69 -7.21
N PHE A 63 19.56 -6.20 -8.43
CA PHE A 63 18.57 -6.53 -9.45
C PHE A 63 19.17 -7.52 -10.42
N HIS A 64 18.50 -8.65 -10.65
CA HIS A 64 18.97 -9.73 -11.50
C HIS A 64 17.97 -9.95 -12.64
N HIS A 65 18.25 -9.42 -13.83
CA HIS A 65 17.44 -9.57 -15.05
C HIS A 65 15.95 -9.29 -14.79
N VAL A 66 15.66 -8.16 -14.13
CA VAL A 66 14.31 -7.82 -13.66
C VAL A 66 13.48 -7.25 -14.79
N ASN A 67 12.32 -7.89 -15.04
CA ASN A 67 11.25 -7.32 -15.84
C ASN A 67 10.07 -6.99 -14.93
N PHE A 68 9.38 -5.91 -15.27
CA PHE A 68 8.19 -5.53 -14.53
C PHE A 68 7.12 -4.92 -15.42
N ARG A 69 5.89 -5.39 -15.22
CA ARG A 69 4.68 -4.89 -15.83
C ARG A 69 3.62 -4.66 -14.77
N TYR A 70 2.91 -3.54 -14.83
CA TYR A 70 1.77 -3.30 -13.96
C TYR A 70 0.61 -4.25 -14.24
N PRO A 71 -0.17 -4.65 -13.23
CA PRO A 71 -1.37 -5.45 -13.46
C PRO A 71 -2.32 -4.79 -14.47
N GLY A 72 -2.71 -5.55 -15.50
CA GLY A 72 -3.58 -5.08 -16.58
C GLY A 72 -2.92 -4.24 -17.68
N ALA A 73 -1.59 -4.03 -17.62
CA ALA A 73 -0.85 -3.42 -18.74
C ALA A 73 -0.42 -4.47 -19.77
N ASP A 74 -0.31 -4.06 -21.02
CA ASP A 74 0.12 -4.93 -22.13
C ASP A 74 1.64 -5.01 -22.28
N GLU A 75 2.36 -3.96 -21.86
CA GLU A 75 3.80 -3.80 -22.07
C GLU A 75 4.56 -3.72 -20.75
N ASP A 76 5.81 -4.18 -20.75
CA ASP A 76 6.72 -4.06 -19.63
C ASP A 76 7.18 -2.60 -19.46
N VAL A 77 7.21 -2.12 -18.23
CA VAL A 77 7.74 -0.79 -17.87
C VAL A 77 9.23 -0.85 -17.59
N LEU A 78 9.71 -2.00 -17.12
CA LEU A 78 11.11 -2.29 -16.91
C LEU A 78 11.45 -3.59 -17.64
N GLU A 79 12.53 -3.57 -18.42
CA GLU A 79 12.99 -4.70 -19.19
C GLU A 79 14.47 -4.97 -18.90
N ASP A 80 14.79 -6.20 -18.51
CA ASP A 80 16.15 -6.71 -18.29
C ASP A 80 17.03 -5.79 -17.42
N ILE A 81 16.47 -5.32 -16.31
CA ILE A 81 17.20 -4.46 -15.38
C ILE A 81 18.17 -5.31 -14.55
N ASP A 82 19.46 -5.03 -14.69
CA ASP A 82 20.52 -5.69 -13.96
C ASP A 82 21.51 -4.66 -13.41
N PHE A 83 21.60 -4.54 -12.07
CA PHE A 83 22.58 -3.69 -11.40
C PHE A 83 22.69 -4.03 -9.92
N THR A 84 23.76 -3.53 -9.28
CA THR A 84 23.98 -3.62 -7.85
C THR A 84 24.08 -2.25 -7.23
N ALA A 85 23.30 -2.00 -6.18
CA ALA A 85 23.49 -0.87 -5.28
C ALA A 85 24.33 -1.34 -4.08
N GLU A 86 25.56 -0.86 -4.02
CA GLU A 86 26.53 -1.26 -3.01
C GLU A 86 26.26 -0.61 -1.65
N PRO A 87 26.54 -1.30 -0.54
CA PRO A 87 26.44 -0.74 0.81
C PRO A 87 27.22 0.58 0.94
N GLU A 88 26.71 1.48 1.78
CA GLU A 88 27.33 2.77 2.10
C GLU A 88 27.59 3.67 0.89
N LYS A 89 27.04 3.36 -0.28
CA LYS A 89 27.16 4.18 -1.48
C LYS A 89 25.84 4.76 -1.93
N THR A 90 25.88 5.92 -2.54
CA THR A 90 24.72 6.52 -3.20
C THR A 90 24.64 6.03 -4.62
N THR A 91 23.52 5.35 -4.95
CA THR A 91 23.19 4.97 -6.32
C THR A 91 22.16 5.93 -6.89
N ALA A 92 22.51 6.66 -7.95
CA ALA A 92 21.62 7.61 -8.61
C ALA A 92 20.97 6.97 -9.86
N ILE A 93 19.64 7.01 -9.93
CA ILE A 93 18.86 6.54 -11.08
C ILE A 93 18.44 7.75 -11.90
N ILE A 94 19.02 7.89 -13.10
CA ILE A 94 18.81 9.04 -13.99
C ILE A 94 18.05 8.60 -15.24
N GLY A 95 17.19 9.46 -15.75
CA GLY A 95 16.43 9.21 -16.97
C GLY A 95 15.31 10.24 -17.18
N SER A 96 14.69 10.20 -18.37
CA SER A 96 13.59 11.07 -18.74
C SER A 96 12.33 10.83 -17.88
N THR A 97 11.37 11.74 -17.92
CA THR A 97 10.07 11.53 -17.28
C THR A 97 9.37 10.34 -17.95
N GLY A 98 8.81 9.45 -17.13
CA GLY A 98 8.10 8.26 -17.62
C GLY A 98 8.97 7.02 -17.89
N CYS A 99 10.30 7.07 -17.75
CA CYS A 99 11.18 5.93 -18.01
C CYS A 99 11.23 4.86 -16.89
N GLY A 100 10.30 4.87 -15.94
CA GLY A 100 10.19 3.81 -14.93
C GLY A 100 11.00 4.00 -13.64
N LYS A 101 11.66 5.17 -13.39
CA LYS A 101 12.46 5.38 -12.17
C LYS A 101 11.70 5.13 -10.87
N SER A 102 10.53 5.72 -10.74
CA SER A 102 9.69 5.53 -9.54
C SER A 102 9.18 4.08 -9.43
N THR A 103 8.91 3.44 -10.57
CA THR A 103 8.56 2.03 -10.62
C THR A 103 9.68 1.16 -10.06
N LEU A 104 10.90 1.38 -10.52
CA LEU A 104 12.08 0.63 -10.07
C LEU A 104 12.28 0.76 -8.56
N VAL A 105 12.22 1.99 -8.03
CA VAL A 105 12.38 2.23 -6.58
C VAL A 105 11.24 1.59 -5.78
N ASN A 106 10.01 1.56 -6.30
CA ASN A 106 8.85 0.95 -5.64
C ASN A 106 8.92 -0.59 -5.57
N LEU A 107 9.75 -1.22 -6.40
CA LEU A 107 9.96 -2.67 -6.34
C LEU A 107 10.81 -3.10 -5.14
N ILE A 108 11.71 -2.22 -4.64
CA ILE A 108 12.61 -2.57 -3.53
C ILE A 108 11.82 -2.86 -2.24
N PRO A 109 10.87 -2.00 -1.77
CA PRO A 109 10.05 -2.32 -0.61
C PRO A 109 8.91 -3.32 -0.92
N ARG A 110 8.97 -3.97 -2.10
CA ARG A 110 8.00 -4.95 -2.56
C ARG A 110 6.56 -4.42 -2.53
N PHE A 111 6.33 -3.23 -3.13
CA PHE A 111 4.97 -2.76 -3.38
C PHE A 111 4.32 -3.52 -4.54
N TYR A 112 5.14 -4.12 -5.39
CA TYR A 112 4.77 -5.04 -6.46
C TYR A 112 5.81 -6.16 -6.55
N ASP A 113 5.40 -7.34 -6.97
CA ASP A 113 6.32 -8.41 -7.34
C ASP A 113 6.77 -8.26 -8.80
N VAL A 114 8.02 -8.58 -9.07
CA VAL A 114 8.58 -8.55 -10.43
C VAL A 114 7.93 -9.62 -11.32
N THR A 115 7.78 -9.32 -12.61
CA THR A 115 7.20 -10.26 -13.59
C THR A 115 8.21 -11.33 -14.01
N ALA A 116 9.50 -10.98 -14.06
CA ALA A 116 10.60 -11.90 -14.29
C ALA A 116 11.86 -11.43 -13.56
N GLY A 117 12.83 -12.31 -13.38
CA GLY A 117 14.01 -12.03 -12.60
C GLY A 117 13.77 -12.04 -11.10
N LYS A 118 14.68 -11.44 -10.35
CA LYS A 118 14.59 -11.31 -8.89
C LYS A 118 15.31 -10.06 -8.40
N ILE A 119 14.89 -9.59 -7.24
CA ILE A 119 15.57 -8.54 -6.47
C ILE A 119 16.04 -9.19 -5.18
N THR A 120 17.29 -8.97 -4.79
CA THR A 120 17.85 -9.47 -3.53
C THR A 120 18.26 -8.33 -2.62
N LEU A 121 18.03 -8.52 -1.32
CA LEU A 121 18.57 -7.68 -0.25
C LEU A 121 19.55 -8.56 0.53
N ASP A 122 20.82 -8.15 0.58
CA ASP A 122 21.91 -8.90 1.21
C ASP A 122 21.99 -10.38 0.77
N GLY A 123 21.72 -10.62 -0.53
CA GLY A 123 21.76 -11.94 -1.16
C GLY A 123 20.46 -12.76 -1.06
N VAL A 124 19.50 -12.36 -0.22
CA VAL A 124 18.21 -13.03 -0.06
C VAL A 124 17.18 -12.41 -1.00
N ASP A 125 16.44 -13.26 -1.74
CA ASP A 125 15.33 -12.78 -2.58
C ASP A 125 14.24 -12.13 -1.71
N ILE A 126 13.89 -10.87 -2.00
CA ILE A 126 12.90 -10.12 -1.22
C ILE A 126 11.54 -10.82 -1.14
N ARG A 127 11.22 -11.73 -2.06
CA ARG A 127 10.00 -12.55 -2.03
C ARG A 127 10.03 -13.66 -0.96
N ASN A 128 11.22 -13.99 -0.46
CA ASN A 128 11.42 -14.98 0.57
C ASN A 128 11.46 -14.38 1.98
N LEU A 129 11.64 -13.06 2.09
CA LEU A 129 11.57 -12.34 3.35
C LEU A 129 10.12 -12.08 3.78
N SER A 130 9.90 -11.87 5.08
CA SER A 130 8.65 -11.27 5.53
C SER A 130 8.58 -9.80 5.09
N LEU A 131 7.36 -9.30 4.79
CA LEU A 131 7.22 -7.88 4.44
C LEU A 131 7.63 -6.95 5.58
N ALA A 132 7.45 -7.37 6.83
CA ALA A 132 7.88 -6.62 7.99
C ALA A 132 9.40 -6.50 8.02
N GLU A 133 10.13 -7.63 7.98
CA GLU A 133 11.60 -7.66 7.97
C GLU A 133 12.19 -6.87 6.80
N LEU A 134 11.68 -7.07 5.58
CA LEU A 134 12.13 -6.33 4.41
C LEU A 134 11.97 -4.81 4.59
N ARG A 135 10.82 -4.36 5.10
CA ARG A 135 10.52 -2.93 5.21
C ARG A 135 11.15 -2.26 6.42
N ASP A 136 11.47 -3.01 7.46
CA ASP A 136 12.22 -2.51 8.61
C ASP A 136 13.67 -2.12 8.23
N GLU A 137 14.21 -2.74 7.18
CA GLU A 137 15.54 -2.40 6.62
C GLU A 137 15.52 -1.19 5.67
N ILE A 138 14.34 -0.65 5.32
CA ILE A 138 14.20 0.35 4.27
C ILE A 138 13.59 1.65 4.80
N GLY A 139 14.36 2.74 4.76
CA GLY A 139 13.79 4.09 4.86
C GLY A 139 13.28 4.55 3.49
N PHE A 140 11.96 4.63 3.31
CA PHE A 140 11.36 5.02 2.04
C PHE A 140 10.80 6.44 2.08
N VAL A 141 11.31 7.32 1.21
CA VAL A 141 10.80 8.69 1.05
C VAL A 141 10.08 8.80 -0.30
N PRO A 142 8.74 8.85 -0.31
CA PRO A 142 7.98 8.96 -1.56
C PRO A 142 8.12 10.33 -2.20
N GLN A 143 8.02 10.40 -3.53
CA GLN A 143 8.03 11.65 -4.28
C GLN A 143 6.90 12.61 -3.87
N LYS A 144 5.73 12.07 -3.53
CA LYS A 144 4.57 12.81 -3.04
C LYS A 144 4.31 12.42 -1.60
N GLY A 145 4.75 13.27 -0.67
CA GLY A 145 4.44 13.11 0.75
C GLY A 145 2.97 13.37 1.04
N ILE A 146 2.39 12.56 1.92
CA ILE A 146 1.02 12.72 2.43
C ILE A 146 1.12 12.80 3.95
N LEU A 147 0.49 13.82 4.53
CA LEU A 147 0.35 13.93 5.98
C LEU A 147 -1.05 13.43 6.38
N PHE A 148 -1.09 12.62 7.42
CA PHE A 148 -2.33 12.22 8.04
C PHE A 148 -2.89 13.34 8.93
N SER A 149 -4.22 13.35 9.10
CA SER A 149 -4.88 14.26 10.03
C SER A 149 -4.35 14.04 11.45
N GLY A 150 -3.94 15.12 12.12
CA GLY A 150 -3.35 15.06 13.44
C GLY A 150 -2.26 16.10 13.63
N THR A 151 -1.37 15.87 14.57
CA THR A 151 -0.23 16.74 14.89
C THR A 151 1.01 16.34 14.06
N ILE A 152 2.01 17.22 14.02
CA ILE A 152 3.34 16.92 13.45
C ILE A 152 3.94 15.71 14.19
N ALA A 153 3.86 15.71 15.52
CA ALA A 153 4.35 14.60 16.35
C ALA A 153 3.68 13.27 16.01
N SER A 154 2.35 13.23 15.79
CA SER A 154 1.64 12.01 15.42
C SER A 154 2.05 11.49 14.04
N ASN A 155 2.36 12.38 13.11
CA ASN A 155 2.86 12.02 11.78
C ASN A 155 4.31 11.50 11.84
N LEU A 156 5.18 12.12 12.63
CA LEU A 156 6.55 11.62 12.84
C LEU A 156 6.58 10.24 13.50
N LYS A 157 5.66 9.98 14.43
CA LYS A 157 5.52 8.68 15.10
C LYS A 157 4.79 7.62 14.29
N PHE A 158 4.27 7.92 13.11
CA PHE A 158 3.43 6.99 12.36
C PHE A 158 4.11 5.65 12.09
N GLY A 159 5.39 5.67 11.71
CA GLY A 159 6.17 4.45 11.47
C GLY A 159 6.74 3.81 12.75
N ARG A 160 6.82 4.57 13.84
CA ARG A 160 7.41 4.12 15.12
C ARG A 160 6.69 4.79 16.30
N PRO A 161 5.57 4.22 16.75
CA PRO A 161 4.72 4.79 17.79
C PRO A 161 5.44 5.10 19.13
N GLU A 162 6.45 4.31 19.49
CA GLU A 162 7.29 4.45 20.69
C GLU A 162 8.42 5.47 20.57
N ALA A 163 8.56 6.16 19.45
CA ALA A 163 9.61 7.17 19.29
C ALA A 163 9.52 8.25 20.36
N THR A 164 10.64 8.54 20.99
CA THR A 164 10.78 9.57 22.02
C THR A 164 10.75 10.97 21.41
N GLU A 165 10.54 11.99 22.25
CA GLU A 165 10.59 13.38 21.81
C GLU A 165 12.00 13.77 21.30
N ALA A 166 13.05 13.23 21.90
CA ALA A 166 14.42 13.46 21.46
C ALA A 166 14.67 12.91 20.06
N GLU A 167 14.23 11.67 19.78
CA GLU A 167 14.37 11.06 18.44
C GLU A 167 13.57 11.80 17.38
N MET A 168 12.36 12.29 17.71
CA MET A 168 11.58 13.12 16.79
C MET A 168 12.27 14.45 16.48
N THR A 169 12.87 15.08 17.50
CA THR A 169 13.60 16.34 17.33
C THR A 169 14.85 16.13 16.45
N GLU A 170 15.60 15.07 16.70
CA GLU A 170 16.77 14.70 15.91
C GLU A 170 16.38 14.44 14.43
N ALA A 171 15.31 13.68 14.21
CA ALA A 171 14.79 13.41 12.86
C ALA A 171 14.37 14.70 12.15
N ALA A 172 13.74 15.64 12.86
CA ALA A 172 13.36 16.93 12.31
C ALA A 172 14.58 17.82 11.98
N GLU A 173 15.63 17.76 12.79
CA GLU A 173 16.90 18.46 12.52
C GLU A 173 17.60 17.91 11.28
N ILE A 174 17.71 16.58 11.16
CA ILE A 174 18.28 15.90 9.98
C ILE A 174 17.51 16.29 8.71
N ALA A 175 16.18 16.33 8.79
CA ALA A 175 15.30 16.70 7.70
C ALA A 175 15.27 18.22 7.41
N GLN A 176 16.01 19.07 8.18
CA GLN A 176 15.97 20.54 8.08
C GLN A 176 14.56 21.12 8.30
N ALA A 177 13.72 20.44 9.07
CA ALA A 177 12.33 20.83 9.31
C ALA A 177 12.12 21.64 10.60
N THR A 178 13.13 21.78 11.45
CA THR A 178 13.04 22.40 12.78
C THR A 178 12.53 23.82 12.74
N GLU A 179 12.99 24.65 11.80
CA GLU A 179 12.56 26.04 11.64
C GLU A 179 11.05 26.10 11.33
N PHE A 180 10.61 25.32 10.34
CA PHE A 180 9.21 25.21 9.95
C PHE A 180 8.30 24.73 11.10
N ILE A 181 8.77 23.77 11.89
CA ILE A 181 8.01 23.23 13.04
C ILE A 181 7.88 24.29 14.12
N ASN A 182 8.96 25.06 14.42
CA ASN A 182 8.98 26.08 15.45
C ASN A 182 8.15 27.31 15.14
N GLU A 183 7.88 27.59 13.87
CA GLU A 183 6.98 28.65 13.41
C GLU A 183 5.48 28.35 13.67
N LYS A 184 5.14 27.11 13.94
CA LYS A 184 3.75 26.73 14.18
C LYS A 184 3.33 27.01 15.63
N PRO A 185 2.13 27.60 15.85
CA PRO A 185 1.63 27.93 17.18
C PRO A 185 1.26 26.66 18.00
N GLU A 186 0.94 25.57 17.35
CA GLU A 186 0.65 24.26 17.96
C GLU A 186 1.62 23.24 17.33
N LYS A 187 2.57 22.78 18.15
CA LYS A 187 3.63 21.85 17.71
C LYS A 187 3.17 20.40 17.74
#